data_d8f90550dac0bb48c4370db91ea6b8c2
#
_entry.id   d8f90550dac0bb48c4370db91ea6b8c2
#
_cell.length_a   1.000
_cell.length_b   1.000
_cell.length_c   1.000
_cell.angle_alpha   90.00
_cell.angle_beta   90.00
_cell.angle_gamma   90.00
#
_symmetry.space_group_name_H-M   'P 1'
#
loop_
_entity.id
_entity.type
_entity.pdbx_description
1 polymer ?
#
loop_
_entity_poly.entity_id
_entity_poly.type
_entity_poly.pdbx_seq_one_letter_code
_entity_poly.pdbx_strand_id
1 'polypeptide(L)'
;MLDSIDGILKSGILMMGEFTEKFENDFSNRMGVKYSVTTNTCTTALQIVLSYYNVKDREILVPSASFITDISSIKWSGGIPVFVDMNPYTMSFDLNDLEKKLTSKTKALIWVHLTGVVSDQYLEIINFCKSNNLVLIEDCSHAHGATVNNKEAGSLGDAACFSFYPGKMMTTGAGGMISTNNEELAIYSRQMRLFGRCKEDGSKVCLEGNDWFMDEIRACIGLDQLHNLDNNLKKRRTVASIYNKRLGSHPGIGIFNISNTNNPSYYLYFVTLDKSVDRKKVISMMTNIFNISTKRIYKPTHMEKIFRDINSADDNTLRVTEDILSKTLCLPIFYQITTKQVNYISDSLIECVDKISKK
;
A
#
# COMPACT_ATOMS: atom_id res chain seq x y z
N MET A 1 16.82 -3.80 20.76
CA MET A 1 16.03 -2.57 20.50
C MET A 1 16.04 -1.59 21.68
N LEU A 2 15.60 -1.95 22.92
CA LEU A 2 15.57 -0.97 24.03
C LEU A 2 16.96 -0.40 24.36
N ASP A 3 17.97 -1.25 24.44
CA ASP A 3 19.36 -0.80 24.68
C ASP A 3 19.89 0.13 23.55
N SER A 4 19.47 -0.14 22.31
CA SER A 4 19.82 0.72 21.17
C SER A 4 19.16 2.09 21.28
N ILE A 5 17.88 2.15 21.69
CA ILE A 5 17.19 3.43 21.93
C ILE A 5 17.84 4.21 23.07
N ASP A 6 18.22 3.56 24.16
CA ASP A 6 18.95 4.16 25.26
C ASP A 6 20.32 4.74 24.77
N GLY A 7 21.01 3.99 23.91
CA GLY A 7 22.25 4.44 23.27
C GLY A 7 22.05 5.67 22.40
N ILE A 8 20.99 5.71 21.57
CA ILE A 8 20.65 6.88 20.75
C ILE A 8 20.42 8.12 21.63
N LEU A 9 19.61 7.97 22.69
CA LEU A 9 19.33 9.09 23.60
C LEU A 9 20.58 9.61 24.30
N LYS A 10 21.47 8.71 24.74
CA LYS A 10 22.75 9.08 25.38
C LYS A 10 23.75 9.75 24.42
N SER A 11 23.74 9.37 23.15
CA SER A 11 24.62 9.94 22.13
C SER A 11 24.26 11.39 21.76
N GLY A 12 22.98 11.75 21.94
CA GLY A 12 22.45 13.03 21.47
C GLY A 12 22.28 13.14 19.94
N ILE A 13 22.64 12.10 19.17
CA ILE A 13 22.44 12.04 17.72
C ILE A 13 21.04 11.48 17.46
N LEU A 14 20.06 12.37 17.29
CA LEU A 14 18.66 11.99 17.19
C LEU A 14 18.13 11.92 15.75
N MET A 15 18.94 12.35 14.76
CA MET A 15 18.53 12.35 13.36
C MET A 15 19.70 12.00 12.43
N MET A 16 19.39 11.30 11.33
CA MET A 16 20.33 11.01 10.24
C MET A 16 21.64 10.34 10.70
N GLY A 17 21.57 9.45 11.68
CA GLY A 17 22.70 8.71 12.22
C GLY A 17 22.75 7.27 11.73
N GLU A 18 23.42 6.42 12.51
CA GLU A 18 23.75 5.03 12.17
C GLU A 18 22.52 4.16 11.93
N PHE A 19 21.44 4.32 12.70
CA PHE A 19 20.22 3.49 12.52
C PHE A 19 19.46 3.86 11.26
N THR A 20 19.44 5.15 10.90
CA THR A 20 18.86 5.59 9.61
C THR A 20 19.62 4.96 8.46
N GLU A 21 20.95 5.01 8.46
CA GLU A 21 21.79 4.45 7.40
C GLU A 21 21.63 2.92 7.31
N LYS A 22 21.70 2.22 8.43
CA LYS A 22 21.50 0.77 8.48
C LYS A 22 20.11 0.37 7.98
N PHE A 23 19.07 1.09 8.41
CA PHE A 23 17.72 0.77 7.98
C PHE A 23 17.53 0.98 6.47
N GLU A 24 18.07 2.05 5.89
CA GLU A 24 18.06 2.29 4.44
C GLU A 24 18.80 1.19 3.68
N ASN A 25 20.00 0.82 4.14
CA ASN A 25 20.82 -0.22 3.50
C ASN A 25 20.20 -1.61 3.59
N ASP A 26 19.73 -2.02 4.76
CA ASP A 26 19.09 -3.33 4.95
C ASP A 26 17.76 -3.42 4.19
N PHE A 27 17.02 -2.30 4.14
CA PHE A 27 15.77 -2.25 3.38
C PHE A 27 16.03 -2.35 1.87
N SER A 28 17.01 -1.63 1.32
CA SER A 28 17.38 -1.72 -0.11
C SER A 28 17.86 -3.12 -0.48
N ASN A 29 18.69 -3.75 0.37
CA ASN A 29 19.12 -5.13 0.18
C ASN A 29 17.93 -6.09 0.16
N ARG A 30 16.99 -5.94 1.07
CA ARG A 30 15.78 -6.76 1.14
C ARG A 30 14.91 -6.61 -0.10
N MET A 31 14.72 -5.38 -0.61
CA MET A 31 13.92 -5.11 -1.80
C MET A 31 14.64 -5.46 -3.11
N GLY A 32 15.94 -5.72 -3.07
CA GLY A 32 16.73 -5.97 -4.28
C GLY A 32 16.88 -4.72 -5.15
N VAL A 33 16.92 -3.54 -4.54
CA VAL A 33 17.15 -2.25 -5.21
C VAL A 33 18.44 -1.60 -4.74
N LYS A 34 18.93 -0.60 -5.47
CA LYS A 34 20.20 0.05 -5.13
C LYS A 34 20.07 1.03 -3.97
N TYR A 35 18.95 1.73 -3.85
CA TYR A 35 18.78 2.83 -2.91
C TYR A 35 17.44 2.75 -2.19
N SER A 36 17.48 3.01 -0.89
CA SER A 36 16.31 3.33 -0.09
C SER A 36 16.56 4.62 0.68
N VAL A 37 15.51 5.42 0.85
CA VAL A 37 15.58 6.72 1.52
C VAL A 37 14.40 6.85 2.47
N THR A 38 14.66 6.93 3.77
CA THR A 38 13.64 7.11 4.81
C THR A 38 12.96 8.47 4.71
N THR A 39 11.69 8.51 5.03
CA THR A 39 10.88 9.74 5.16
C THR A 39 9.99 9.65 6.40
N ASN A 40 9.43 10.78 6.82
CA ASN A 40 8.53 10.81 7.98
C ASN A 40 7.16 10.15 7.72
N THR A 41 6.73 10.00 6.45
CA THR A 41 5.50 9.29 6.04
C THR A 41 5.60 8.79 4.59
N CYS A 42 4.77 7.81 4.21
CA CYS A 42 4.60 7.41 2.81
C CYS A 42 4.02 8.53 1.94
N THR A 43 3.12 9.34 2.49
CA THR A 43 2.57 10.51 1.78
C THR A 43 3.67 11.46 1.32
N THR A 44 4.63 11.72 2.20
CA THR A 44 5.83 12.52 1.89
C THR A 44 6.71 11.83 0.86
N ALA A 45 6.89 10.50 0.97
CA ALA A 45 7.64 9.72 -0.02
C ALA A 45 7.03 9.89 -1.43
N LEU A 46 5.69 9.77 -1.55
CA LEU A 46 4.98 10.01 -2.81
C LEU A 46 5.16 11.44 -3.32
N GLN A 47 5.07 12.45 -2.46
CA GLN A 47 5.27 13.85 -2.85
C GLN A 47 6.68 14.11 -3.38
N ILE A 48 7.71 13.56 -2.73
CA ILE A 48 9.11 13.70 -3.19
C ILE A 48 9.28 13.05 -4.56
N VAL A 49 8.78 11.83 -4.76
CA VAL A 49 8.88 11.10 -6.04
C VAL A 49 8.13 11.85 -7.14
N LEU A 50 6.90 12.29 -6.89
CA LEU A 50 6.09 13.05 -7.86
C LEU A 50 6.76 14.40 -8.22
N SER A 51 7.34 15.08 -7.23
CA SER A 51 8.08 16.33 -7.44
C SER A 51 9.32 16.11 -8.32
N TYR A 52 10.11 15.05 -8.06
CA TYR A 52 11.28 14.71 -8.90
C TYR A 52 10.91 14.52 -10.36
N TYR A 53 9.81 13.81 -10.63
CA TYR A 53 9.34 13.57 -12.01
C TYR A 53 8.57 14.75 -12.63
N ASN A 54 8.48 15.87 -11.92
CA ASN A 54 7.83 17.09 -12.36
C ASN A 54 6.44 16.86 -12.95
N VAL A 55 5.53 16.42 -12.10
CA VAL A 55 4.15 16.06 -12.49
C VAL A 55 3.20 17.26 -12.57
N LYS A 56 3.70 18.49 -12.38
CA LYS A 56 2.87 19.70 -12.45
C LYS A 56 2.14 19.78 -13.79
N ASP A 57 0.83 20.02 -13.72
CA ASP A 57 -0.08 20.11 -14.88
C ASP A 57 -0.13 18.82 -15.75
N ARG A 58 0.35 17.68 -15.21
CA ARG A 58 0.37 16.39 -15.88
C ARG A 58 -0.63 15.43 -15.25
N GLU A 59 -1.16 14.53 -16.07
CA GLU A 59 -2.10 13.49 -15.63
C GLU A 59 -1.35 12.30 -15.02
N ILE A 60 -1.87 11.80 -13.90
CA ILE A 60 -1.35 10.64 -13.18
C ILE A 60 -2.47 9.60 -13.07
N LEU A 61 -2.28 8.46 -13.73
CA LEU A 61 -3.20 7.33 -13.63
C LEU A 61 -3.09 6.72 -12.23
N VAL A 62 -4.23 6.52 -11.55
CA VAL A 62 -4.27 6.02 -10.18
C VAL A 62 -5.54 5.21 -9.95
N PRO A 63 -5.50 4.07 -9.19
CA PRO A 63 -6.72 3.33 -8.91
C PRO A 63 -7.61 4.10 -7.93
N SER A 64 -8.92 4.04 -8.15
CA SER A 64 -9.86 4.59 -7.15
C SER A 64 -9.93 3.75 -5.87
N ALA A 65 -9.52 2.48 -5.92
CA ALA A 65 -9.35 1.62 -4.76
C ALA A 65 -8.01 1.85 -4.09
N SER A 66 -7.78 3.06 -3.58
CA SER A 66 -6.55 3.44 -2.88
C SER A 66 -6.85 4.22 -1.59
N PHE A 67 -5.80 4.51 -0.83
CA PHE A 67 -5.93 5.44 0.28
C PHE A 67 -5.92 6.89 -0.23
N ILE A 68 -6.64 7.77 0.45
CA ILE A 68 -6.86 9.15 0.00
C ILE A 68 -5.56 9.94 -0.23
N THR A 69 -4.47 9.54 0.41
CA THR A 69 -3.19 10.26 0.30
C THR A 69 -2.50 10.09 -1.03
N ASP A 70 -2.81 9.06 -1.83
CA ASP A 70 -2.31 8.94 -3.20
C ASP A 70 -2.83 10.11 -4.03
N ILE A 71 -4.13 10.37 -3.95
CA ILE A 71 -4.78 11.47 -4.66
C ILE A 71 -4.30 12.83 -4.13
N SER A 72 -4.21 12.96 -2.81
CA SER A 72 -3.73 14.20 -2.19
C SER A 72 -2.29 14.51 -2.57
N SER A 73 -1.41 13.50 -2.62
CA SER A 73 0.00 13.66 -3.02
C SER A 73 0.12 14.12 -4.47
N ILE A 74 -0.70 13.57 -5.38
CA ILE A 74 -0.76 14.02 -6.78
C ILE A 74 -1.16 15.51 -6.83
N LYS A 75 -2.26 15.87 -6.16
CA LYS A 75 -2.77 17.26 -6.17
C LYS A 75 -1.79 18.25 -5.55
N TRP A 76 -1.18 17.91 -4.43
CA TRP A 76 -0.19 18.79 -3.76
C TRP A 76 1.09 18.93 -4.56
N SER A 77 1.43 17.96 -5.40
CA SER A 77 2.53 18.06 -6.37
C SER A 77 2.14 18.78 -7.67
N GLY A 78 0.92 19.34 -7.73
CA GLY A 78 0.41 20.05 -8.90
C GLY A 78 -0.06 19.15 -10.05
N GLY A 79 -0.09 17.84 -9.85
CA GLY A 79 -0.55 16.86 -10.83
C GLY A 79 -2.08 16.74 -10.89
N ILE A 80 -2.58 16.14 -11.95
CA ILE A 80 -3.99 15.88 -12.21
C ILE A 80 -4.25 14.38 -12.04
N PRO A 81 -4.93 13.93 -10.98
CA PRO A 81 -5.25 12.52 -10.82
C PRO A 81 -6.32 12.09 -11.83
N VAL A 82 -6.10 10.95 -12.49
CA VAL A 82 -7.04 10.30 -13.40
C VAL A 82 -7.34 8.92 -12.86
N PHE A 83 -8.57 8.72 -12.41
CA PHE A 83 -8.98 7.44 -11.82
C PHE A 83 -9.16 6.36 -12.88
N VAL A 84 -8.62 5.18 -12.60
CA VAL A 84 -8.73 3.98 -13.43
C VAL A 84 -9.56 2.92 -12.69
N ASP A 85 -10.44 2.23 -13.41
CA ASP A 85 -11.26 1.16 -12.86
C ASP A 85 -10.40 -0.10 -12.59
N MET A 86 -10.90 -0.98 -11.74
CA MET A 86 -10.18 -2.18 -11.36
C MET A 86 -10.59 -3.39 -12.18
N ASN A 87 -9.65 -4.30 -12.36
CA ASN A 87 -9.92 -5.65 -12.81
C ASN A 87 -10.51 -6.47 -11.63
N PRO A 88 -11.68 -7.08 -11.77
CA PRO A 88 -12.34 -7.80 -10.67
C PRO A 88 -11.61 -9.05 -10.21
N TYR A 89 -10.72 -9.60 -11.02
CA TYR A 89 -9.98 -10.84 -10.72
C TYR A 89 -8.65 -10.58 -10.06
N THR A 90 -8.01 -9.46 -10.36
CA THR A 90 -6.68 -9.13 -9.83
C THR A 90 -6.70 -8.04 -8.76
N MET A 91 -7.82 -7.32 -8.64
CA MET A 91 -7.99 -6.12 -7.80
C MET A 91 -6.93 -5.03 -8.07
N SER A 92 -6.35 -5.06 -9.25
CA SER A 92 -5.43 -4.07 -9.81
C SER A 92 -6.12 -3.33 -10.95
N PHE A 93 -5.39 -2.71 -11.85
CA PHE A 93 -5.94 -1.97 -12.98
C PHE A 93 -6.66 -2.86 -13.99
N ASP A 94 -7.77 -2.36 -14.54
CA ASP A 94 -8.29 -2.84 -15.82
C ASP A 94 -7.41 -2.25 -16.95
N LEU A 95 -6.73 -3.11 -17.69
CA LEU A 95 -5.81 -2.70 -18.76
C LEU A 95 -6.52 -1.96 -19.90
N ASN A 96 -7.76 -2.35 -20.23
CA ASN A 96 -8.54 -1.66 -21.24
C ASN A 96 -8.92 -0.24 -20.77
N ASP A 97 -9.18 -0.05 -19.47
CA ASP A 97 -9.49 1.27 -18.93
C ASP A 97 -8.22 2.15 -18.83
N LEU A 98 -7.05 1.55 -18.56
CA LEU A 98 -5.76 2.23 -18.65
C LEU A 98 -5.53 2.80 -20.06
N GLU A 99 -5.74 1.98 -21.10
CA GLU A 99 -5.58 2.39 -22.50
C GLU A 99 -6.53 3.52 -22.88
N LYS A 100 -7.81 3.45 -22.46
CA LYS A 100 -8.81 4.48 -22.72
C LYS A 100 -8.50 5.82 -22.07
N LYS A 101 -7.85 5.81 -20.89
CA LYS A 101 -7.56 7.00 -20.10
C LYS A 101 -6.17 7.58 -20.35
N LEU A 102 -5.38 6.93 -21.20
CA LEU A 102 -4.10 7.44 -21.64
C LEU A 102 -4.27 8.64 -22.57
N THR A 103 -3.58 9.74 -22.26
CA THR A 103 -3.53 10.93 -23.11
C THR A 103 -2.07 11.41 -23.29
N SER A 104 -1.85 12.40 -24.15
CA SER A 104 -0.54 13.05 -24.30
C SER A 104 -0.07 13.81 -23.05
N LYS A 105 -0.97 14.07 -22.11
CA LYS A 105 -0.66 14.70 -20.80
C LYS A 105 -0.28 13.69 -19.75
N THR A 106 -0.55 12.40 -19.94
CA THR A 106 -0.23 11.35 -18.95
C THR A 106 1.28 11.26 -18.75
N LYS A 107 1.73 11.31 -17.51
CA LYS A 107 3.14 11.32 -17.11
C LYS A 107 3.55 10.11 -16.32
N ALA A 108 2.67 9.64 -15.43
CA ALA A 108 2.98 8.56 -14.50
C ALA A 108 1.75 7.71 -14.19
N LEU A 109 2.02 6.55 -13.62
CA LEU A 109 1.03 5.65 -13.06
C LEU A 109 1.42 5.33 -11.62
N ILE A 110 0.51 5.52 -10.65
CA ILE A 110 0.67 5.04 -9.28
C ILE A 110 -0.01 3.69 -9.16
N TRP A 111 0.78 2.64 -8.94
CA TRP A 111 0.30 1.27 -8.81
C TRP A 111 0.20 0.87 -7.34
N VAL A 112 -1.01 0.77 -6.84
CA VAL A 112 -1.28 0.40 -5.44
C VAL A 112 -1.38 -1.12 -5.33
N HIS A 113 -0.54 -1.74 -4.52
CA HIS A 113 -0.63 -3.17 -4.19
C HIS A 113 -1.66 -3.39 -3.09
N LEU A 114 -2.94 -3.26 -3.47
CA LEU A 114 -4.07 -3.27 -2.54
C LEU A 114 -4.09 -4.56 -1.71
N THR A 115 -4.35 -4.44 -0.41
CA THR A 115 -4.37 -5.54 0.58
C THR A 115 -3.04 -6.28 0.77
N GLY A 116 -2.01 -5.93 0.00
CA GLY A 116 -0.70 -6.58 0.02
C GLY A 116 -0.56 -7.71 -1.00
N VAL A 117 -1.32 -7.63 -2.08
CA VAL A 117 -1.22 -8.54 -3.23
C VAL A 117 -0.61 -7.79 -4.41
N VAL A 118 0.42 -8.34 -5.03
CA VAL A 118 0.93 -7.88 -6.31
C VAL A 118 0.11 -8.55 -7.42
N SER A 119 -0.36 -7.78 -8.39
CA SER A 119 -1.16 -8.33 -9.49
C SER A 119 -0.37 -9.32 -10.34
N ASP A 120 -1.01 -10.41 -10.76
CA ASP A 120 -0.46 -11.36 -11.73
C ASP A 120 -0.24 -10.72 -13.11
N GLN A 121 -0.94 -9.61 -13.40
CA GLN A 121 -0.77 -8.79 -14.60
C GLN A 121 0.42 -7.80 -14.48
N TYR A 122 1.39 -8.07 -13.61
CA TYR A 122 2.50 -7.14 -13.35
C TYR A 122 3.35 -6.85 -14.60
N LEU A 123 3.54 -7.82 -15.48
CA LEU A 123 4.30 -7.63 -16.71
C LEU A 123 3.56 -6.73 -17.71
N GLU A 124 2.24 -6.89 -17.82
CA GLU A 124 1.40 -6.08 -18.68
C GLU A 124 1.38 -4.62 -18.21
N ILE A 125 1.29 -4.39 -16.89
CA ILE A 125 1.35 -3.03 -16.31
C ILE A 125 2.72 -2.39 -16.56
N ILE A 126 3.81 -3.12 -16.33
CA ILE A 126 5.18 -2.64 -16.61
C ILE A 126 5.34 -2.32 -18.10
N ASN A 127 4.89 -3.22 -18.98
CA ASN A 127 4.99 -3.03 -20.43
C ASN A 127 4.13 -1.86 -20.91
N PHE A 128 2.93 -1.68 -20.37
CA PHE A 128 2.10 -0.51 -20.63
C PHE A 128 2.84 0.79 -20.31
N CYS A 129 3.45 0.89 -19.13
CA CYS A 129 4.21 2.08 -18.76
C CYS A 129 5.42 2.29 -19.67
N LYS A 130 6.19 1.25 -19.97
CA LYS A 130 7.36 1.34 -20.87
C LYS A 130 6.99 1.76 -22.28
N SER A 131 5.96 1.14 -22.86
CA SER A 131 5.52 1.43 -24.23
C SER A 131 4.99 2.86 -24.39
N ASN A 132 4.48 3.45 -23.33
CA ASN A 132 3.92 4.80 -23.32
C ASN A 132 4.85 5.85 -22.66
N ASN A 133 6.09 5.46 -22.33
CA ASN A 133 7.07 6.32 -21.66
C ASN A 133 6.52 6.98 -20.38
N LEU A 134 5.79 6.19 -19.57
CA LEU A 134 5.23 6.60 -18.30
C LEU A 134 6.14 6.17 -17.13
N VAL A 135 6.24 7.00 -16.12
CA VAL A 135 6.87 6.66 -14.85
C VAL A 135 5.95 5.71 -14.07
N LEU A 136 6.46 4.56 -13.65
CA LEU A 136 5.76 3.61 -12.81
C LEU A 136 6.16 3.80 -11.34
N ILE A 137 5.22 4.24 -10.51
CA ILE A 137 5.41 4.44 -9.07
C ILE A 137 4.59 3.36 -8.33
N GLU A 138 5.24 2.53 -7.51
CA GLU A 138 4.54 1.56 -6.69
C GLU A 138 4.14 2.17 -5.34
N ASP A 139 2.86 2.15 -4.97
CA ASP A 139 2.45 2.29 -3.57
C ASP A 139 2.46 0.92 -2.90
N CYS A 140 3.53 0.67 -2.14
CA CYS A 140 3.77 -0.55 -1.39
C CYS A 140 3.33 -0.47 0.06
N SER A 141 2.48 0.51 0.43
CA SER A 141 2.00 0.71 1.81
C SER A 141 1.35 -0.52 2.45
N HIS A 142 0.88 -1.47 1.65
CA HIS A 142 0.30 -2.74 2.08
C HIS A 142 1.18 -3.95 1.78
N ALA A 143 2.27 -3.79 1.03
CA ALA A 143 2.93 -4.89 0.34
C ALA A 143 4.35 -5.21 0.84
N HIS A 144 4.71 -4.83 2.07
CA HIS A 144 6.00 -5.19 2.66
C HIS A 144 6.20 -6.70 2.63
N GLY A 145 7.21 -7.17 1.88
CA GLY A 145 7.54 -8.58 1.70
C GLY A 145 6.52 -9.39 0.89
N ALA A 146 5.65 -8.72 0.15
CA ALA A 146 4.84 -9.38 -0.87
C ALA A 146 5.67 -9.61 -2.14
N THR A 147 5.49 -10.77 -2.78
CA THR A 147 6.21 -11.09 -4.02
C THR A 147 5.27 -11.64 -5.09
N VAL A 148 5.65 -11.46 -6.35
CA VAL A 148 5.10 -12.13 -7.53
C VAL A 148 6.23 -12.70 -8.36
N ASN A 149 6.18 -13.98 -8.72
CA ASN A 149 7.28 -14.66 -9.43
C ASN A 149 8.65 -14.37 -8.80
N ASN A 150 8.75 -14.43 -7.47
CA ASN A 150 9.94 -14.14 -6.65
C ASN A 150 10.48 -12.70 -6.78
N LYS A 151 9.74 -11.77 -7.35
CA LYS A 151 10.08 -10.34 -7.35
C LYS A 151 9.34 -9.64 -6.22
N GLU A 152 10.06 -8.89 -5.42
CA GLU A 152 9.50 -8.12 -4.30
C GLU A 152 8.66 -6.95 -4.82
N ALA A 153 7.51 -6.69 -4.19
CA ALA A 153 6.81 -5.42 -4.32
C ALA A 153 7.74 -4.28 -3.92
N GLY A 154 7.84 -3.26 -4.76
CA GLY A 154 8.77 -2.15 -4.57
C GLY A 154 10.08 -2.26 -5.36
N SER A 155 10.21 -3.33 -6.18
CA SER A 155 11.33 -3.51 -7.12
C SER A 155 10.89 -3.52 -8.58
N LEU A 156 9.61 -3.30 -8.86
CA LEU A 156 9.01 -3.49 -10.17
C LEU A 156 8.89 -2.18 -10.97
N GLY A 157 8.76 -1.05 -10.28
CA GLY A 157 8.63 0.28 -10.86
C GLY A 157 9.93 1.09 -10.89
N ASP A 158 9.82 2.34 -11.35
CA ASP A 158 10.92 3.31 -11.32
C ASP A 158 11.21 3.80 -9.90
N ALA A 159 10.16 3.87 -9.07
CA ALA A 159 10.23 4.16 -7.65
C ALA A 159 9.11 3.43 -6.90
N ALA A 160 9.34 3.17 -5.62
CA ALA A 160 8.34 2.63 -4.72
C ALA A 160 8.28 3.43 -3.42
N CYS A 161 7.07 3.53 -2.85
CA CYS A 161 6.81 4.22 -1.60
C CYS A 161 6.19 3.26 -0.58
N PHE A 162 6.76 3.22 0.62
CA PHE A 162 6.31 2.35 1.71
C PHE A 162 5.82 3.16 2.90
N SER A 163 4.91 2.60 3.67
CA SER A 163 4.33 3.21 4.87
C SER A 163 4.66 2.40 6.11
N PHE A 164 5.19 3.05 7.14
CA PHE A 164 5.41 2.46 8.46
C PHE A 164 4.42 2.99 9.51
N TYR A 165 3.18 3.28 9.08
CA TYR A 165 2.07 3.65 9.97
C TYR A 165 1.75 2.49 10.95
N PRO A 166 1.18 2.75 12.15
CA PRO A 166 1.00 1.73 13.20
C PRO A 166 0.28 0.46 12.78
N GLY A 167 -0.64 0.54 11.81
CA GLY A 167 -1.39 -0.61 11.32
C GLY A 167 -0.71 -1.42 10.21
N LYS A 168 0.48 -1.01 9.72
CA LYS A 168 1.17 -1.65 8.59
C LYS A 168 1.90 -2.94 9.00
N MET A 169 2.42 -3.66 8.02
CA MET A 169 3.17 -4.91 8.23
C MET A 169 4.45 -4.69 9.03
N MET A 170 5.07 -3.54 8.85
CA MET A 170 6.16 -2.99 9.64
C MET A 170 5.72 -1.61 10.11
N THR A 171 6.06 -1.25 11.34
CA THR A 171 5.71 0.07 11.89
C THR A 171 6.89 0.72 12.59
N THR A 172 6.97 2.03 12.45
CA THR A 172 7.86 2.90 13.24
C THR A 172 7.05 3.94 14.05
N GLY A 173 5.73 3.67 14.22
CA GLY A 173 4.79 4.66 14.74
C GLY A 173 4.32 5.63 13.64
N ALA A 174 5.24 6.33 13.01
CA ALA A 174 5.05 7.05 11.76
C ALA A 174 6.34 6.93 10.95
N GLY A 175 6.23 6.81 9.63
CA GLY A 175 7.40 6.67 8.76
C GLY A 175 7.02 6.30 7.34
N GLY A 176 7.97 6.46 6.45
CA GLY A 176 7.92 6.02 5.07
C GLY A 176 9.30 5.69 4.53
N MET A 177 9.34 5.11 3.34
CA MET A 177 10.57 4.81 2.60
C MET A 177 10.31 5.00 1.12
N ILE A 178 11.28 5.59 0.43
CA ILE A 178 11.38 5.56 -1.03
C ILE A 178 12.39 4.49 -1.39
N SER A 179 12.08 3.60 -2.33
CA SER A 179 13.01 2.63 -2.90
C SER A 179 13.14 2.82 -4.39
N THR A 180 14.37 2.77 -4.94
CA THR A 180 14.61 3.02 -6.36
C THR A 180 15.99 2.49 -6.80
N ASN A 181 16.14 2.28 -8.10
CA ASN A 181 17.44 2.04 -8.74
C ASN A 181 18.04 3.32 -9.36
N ASN A 182 17.33 4.45 -9.31
CA ASN A 182 17.75 5.72 -9.85
C ASN A 182 18.54 6.52 -8.77
N GLU A 183 19.83 6.72 -9.01
CA GLU A 183 20.71 7.44 -8.08
C GLU A 183 20.32 8.89 -7.94
N GLU A 184 19.93 9.55 -9.03
CA GLU A 184 19.53 10.97 -8.99
C GLU A 184 18.28 11.18 -8.15
N LEU A 185 17.28 10.28 -8.27
CA LEU A 185 16.10 10.29 -7.42
C LEU A 185 16.47 10.08 -5.94
N ALA A 186 17.39 9.16 -5.64
CA ALA A 186 17.84 8.93 -4.27
C ALA A 186 18.54 10.15 -3.68
N ILE A 187 19.42 10.81 -4.46
CA ILE A 187 20.08 12.06 -4.05
C ILE A 187 19.05 13.16 -3.81
N TYR A 188 18.16 13.38 -4.80
CA TYR A 188 17.07 14.35 -4.69
C TYR A 188 16.22 14.12 -3.44
N SER A 189 15.86 12.86 -3.18
CA SER A 189 15.03 12.49 -2.02
C SER A 189 15.74 12.81 -0.69
N ARG A 190 17.05 12.55 -0.59
CA ARG A 190 17.86 12.90 0.60
C ARG A 190 17.95 14.40 0.82
N GLN A 191 18.06 15.17 -0.25
CA GLN A 191 18.06 16.64 -0.18
C GLN A 191 16.67 17.16 0.23
N MET A 192 15.61 16.71 -0.43
CA MET A 192 14.25 17.17 -0.17
C MET A 192 13.79 16.91 1.28
N ARG A 193 14.11 15.74 1.85
CA ARG A 193 13.73 15.40 3.22
C ARG A 193 14.48 16.19 4.29
N LEU A 194 15.60 16.82 3.93
CA LEU A 194 16.48 17.58 4.84
C LEU A 194 16.65 19.03 4.37
N PHE A 195 15.54 19.77 4.37
CA PHE A 195 15.48 21.21 4.08
C PHE A 195 16.01 21.61 2.70
N GLY A 196 16.15 20.68 1.76
CA GLY A 196 16.74 20.95 0.44
C GLY A 196 18.26 21.19 0.45
N ARG A 197 18.98 20.70 1.47
CA ARG A 197 20.44 20.89 1.61
C ARG A 197 21.19 20.18 0.50
N CYS A 198 22.21 20.87 -0.04
CA CYS A 198 23.07 20.31 -1.09
C CYS A 198 23.88 19.12 -0.57
N LYS A 199 24.09 18.10 -1.43
CA LYS A 199 24.88 16.93 -1.11
C LYS A 199 26.35 17.26 -0.88
N GLU A 200 26.90 18.14 -1.72
CA GLU A 200 28.34 18.53 -1.72
C GLU A 200 28.68 19.50 -0.60
N ASP A 201 27.74 20.35 -0.21
CA ASP A 201 27.90 21.36 0.83
C ASP A 201 26.60 21.49 1.62
N GLY A 202 26.50 20.75 2.70
CA GLY A 202 25.31 20.72 3.56
C GLY A 202 24.96 22.06 4.23
N SER A 203 25.82 23.09 4.11
CA SER A 203 25.51 24.46 4.56
C SER A 203 24.63 25.21 3.55
N LYS A 204 24.64 24.79 2.28
CA LYS A 204 23.85 25.42 1.20
C LYS A 204 22.51 24.72 1.00
N VAL A 205 21.54 25.47 0.53
CA VAL A 205 20.22 24.98 0.11
C VAL A 205 20.16 25.00 -1.41
N CYS A 206 19.90 23.84 -2.02
CA CYS A 206 19.81 23.65 -3.47
C CYS A 206 18.38 23.48 -3.97
N LEU A 207 17.45 23.08 -3.10
CA LEU A 207 16.07 22.76 -3.42
C LEU A 207 15.13 23.38 -2.39
N GLU A 208 13.88 23.58 -2.76
CA GLU A 208 12.79 23.94 -1.83
C GLU A 208 12.35 22.67 -1.07
N GLY A 209 13.22 22.18 -0.18
CA GLY A 209 12.95 20.99 0.63
C GLY A 209 12.17 21.29 1.90
N ASN A 210 11.93 20.25 2.70
CA ASN A 210 11.17 20.37 3.94
C ASN A 210 11.78 19.50 5.04
N ASP A 211 11.23 19.56 6.24
CA ASP A 211 11.51 18.72 7.38
C ASP A 211 10.75 17.38 7.28
N TRP A 212 11.25 16.49 6.44
CA TRP A 212 10.58 15.23 6.11
C TRP A 212 11.40 13.99 6.45
N PHE A 213 12.43 14.14 7.26
CA PHE A 213 13.28 13.02 7.68
C PHE A 213 12.60 12.11 8.71
N MET A 214 13.10 10.89 8.84
CA MET A 214 12.83 9.97 9.93
C MET A 214 13.91 10.15 11.00
N ASP A 215 13.51 10.21 12.28
CA ASP A 215 14.46 10.24 13.40
C ASP A 215 15.09 8.86 13.67
N GLU A 216 16.22 8.85 14.42
CA GLU A 216 16.99 7.65 14.73
C GLU A 216 16.20 6.62 15.56
N ILE A 217 15.32 7.06 16.45
CA ILE A 217 14.49 6.15 17.27
C ILE A 217 13.54 5.37 16.37
N ARG A 218 12.87 6.05 15.43
CA ARG A 218 12.00 5.40 14.46
C ARG A 218 12.77 4.50 13.50
N ALA A 219 13.95 4.91 13.06
CA ALA A 219 14.81 4.09 12.22
C ALA A 219 15.27 2.82 12.94
N CYS A 220 15.63 2.89 14.22
CA CYS A 220 15.96 1.75 15.07
C CYS A 220 14.79 0.78 15.18
N ILE A 221 13.55 1.28 15.40
CA ILE A 221 12.34 0.45 15.40
C ILE A 221 12.14 -0.21 14.03
N GLY A 222 12.30 0.55 12.94
CA GLY A 222 12.16 0.05 11.58
C GLY A 222 13.11 -1.09 11.25
N LEU A 223 14.35 -0.99 11.68
CA LEU A 223 15.37 -2.03 11.53
C LEU A 223 14.99 -3.32 12.27
N ASP A 224 14.54 -3.23 13.52
CA ASP A 224 14.04 -4.39 14.28
C ASP A 224 12.82 -5.04 13.62
N GLN A 225 11.88 -4.23 13.10
CA GLN A 225 10.71 -4.71 12.38
C GLN A 225 11.08 -5.41 11.06
N LEU A 226 12.08 -4.89 10.34
CA LEU A 226 12.57 -5.49 9.09
C LEU A 226 13.16 -6.89 9.35
N HIS A 227 13.97 -7.05 10.38
CA HIS A 227 14.54 -8.34 10.78
C HIS A 227 13.47 -9.38 11.15
N ASN A 228 12.32 -8.94 11.65
CA ASN A 228 11.21 -9.82 12.05
C ASN A 228 10.16 -10.02 10.93
N LEU A 229 10.29 -9.34 9.78
CA LEU A 229 9.25 -9.29 8.74
C LEU A 229 8.88 -10.69 8.22
N ASP A 230 9.84 -11.52 7.85
CA ASP A 230 9.57 -12.84 7.26
C ASP A 230 8.82 -13.78 8.20
N ASN A 231 9.16 -13.74 9.51
CA ASN A 231 8.42 -14.50 10.50
C ASN A 231 6.97 -14.04 10.63
N ASN A 232 6.74 -12.72 10.61
CA ASN A 232 5.40 -12.15 10.68
C ASN A 232 4.58 -12.48 9.41
N LEU A 233 5.20 -12.42 8.23
CA LEU A 233 4.58 -12.82 6.95
C LEU A 233 4.17 -14.29 6.96
N LYS A 234 5.06 -15.19 7.41
CA LYS A 234 4.77 -16.62 7.51
C LYS A 234 3.54 -16.88 8.39
N LYS A 235 3.46 -16.23 9.54
CA LYS A 235 2.29 -16.35 10.45
C LYS A 235 1.00 -15.86 9.80
N ARG A 236 1.02 -14.69 9.11
CA ARG A 236 -0.16 -14.16 8.42
C ARG A 236 -0.61 -15.06 7.27
N ARG A 237 0.33 -15.59 6.48
CA ARG A 237 0.03 -16.53 5.39
C ARG A 237 -0.60 -17.83 5.93
N THR A 238 -0.15 -18.33 7.08
CA THR A 238 -0.80 -19.46 7.78
C THR A 238 -2.24 -19.13 8.18
N VAL A 239 -2.47 -17.94 8.75
CA VAL A 239 -3.83 -17.49 9.13
C VAL A 239 -4.74 -17.40 7.90
N ALA A 240 -4.25 -16.80 6.82
CA ALA A 240 -4.99 -16.70 5.56
C ALA A 240 -5.36 -18.07 4.98
N SER A 241 -4.44 -19.04 5.04
CA SER A 241 -4.69 -20.42 4.60
C SER A 241 -5.82 -21.08 5.40
N ILE A 242 -5.89 -20.85 6.73
CA ILE A 242 -6.98 -21.36 7.55
C ILE A 242 -8.32 -20.74 7.14
N TYR A 243 -8.37 -19.43 6.94
CA TYR A 243 -9.57 -18.75 6.45
C TYR A 243 -10.01 -19.30 5.09
N ASN A 244 -9.09 -19.42 4.13
CA ASN A 244 -9.37 -19.96 2.80
C ASN A 244 -10.00 -21.35 2.89
N LYS A 245 -9.44 -22.25 3.70
CA LYS A 245 -9.95 -23.61 3.89
C LYS A 245 -11.36 -23.62 4.50
N ARG A 246 -11.66 -22.74 5.43
CA ARG A 246 -12.93 -22.73 6.16
C ARG A 246 -14.05 -22.02 5.41
N LEU A 247 -13.72 -20.97 4.69
CA LEU A 247 -14.72 -20.09 4.05
C LEU A 247 -14.93 -20.40 2.58
N GLY A 248 -13.94 -21.02 1.90
CA GLY A 248 -13.91 -21.16 0.44
C GLY A 248 -14.97 -22.08 -0.17
N SER A 249 -15.63 -22.90 0.63
CA SER A 249 -16.73 -23.76 0.15
C SER A 249 -18.12 -23.17 0.41
N HIS A 250 -18.20 -22.01 1.09
CA HIS A 250 -19.49 -21.43 1.46
C HIS A 250 -20.09 -20.60 0.28
N PRO A 251 -21.31 -20.89 -0.19
CA PRO A 251 -21.86 -20.28 -1.42
C PRO A 251 -22.08 -18.76 -1.31
N GLY A 252 -22.29 -18.22 -0.10
CA GLY A 252 -22.48 -16.78 0.13
C GLY A 252 -21.21 -16.00 0.38
N ILE A 253 -20.02 -16.67 0.35
CA ILE A 253 -18.71 -16.07 0.68
C ILE A 253 -17.72 -16.37 -0.44
N GLY A 254 -17.29 -15.35 -1.15
CA GLY A 254 -16.22 -15.45 -2.14
C GLY A 254 -14.85 -15.20 -1.54
N ILE A 255 -13.88 -16.04 -1.86
CA ILE A 255 -12.48 -15.86 -1.51
C ILE A 255 -11.74 -15.29 -2.71
N PHE A 256 -10.83 -14.34 -2.46
CA PHE A 256 -9.96 -13.83 -3.50
C PHE A 256 -8.93 -14.90 -3.90
N ASN A 257 -8.98 -15.31 -5.15
CA ASN A 257 -8.09 -16.33 -5.68
C ASN A 257 -6.72 -15.73 -6.00
N ILE A 258 -5.69 -16.19 -5.31
CA ILE A 258 -4.31 -15.74 -5.46
C ILE A 258 -3.55 -16.85 -6.18
N SER A 259 -2.81 -16.50 -7.23
CA SER A 259 -2.03 -17.49 -7.97
C SER A 259 -0.90 -18.09 -7.13
N ASN A 260 -0.44 -19.29 -7.50
CA ASN A 260 0.63 -19.98 -6.79
C ASN A 260 1.99 -19.29 -6.89
N THR A 261 2.14 -18.35 -7.82
CA THR A 261 3.36 -17.56 -8.01
C THR A 261 3.41 -16.30 -7.15
N ASN A 262 2.33 -16.02 -6.44
CA ASN A 262 2.15 -14.82 -5.64
C ASN A 262 2.21 -15.15 -4.15
N ASN A 263 3.05 -14.43 -3.41
CA ASN A 263 3.18 -14.53 -1.97
C ASN A 263 2.76 -13.21 -1.31
N PRO A 264 1.47 -13.00 -1.04
CA PRO A 264 1.00 -11.73 -0.48
C PRO A 264 1.48 -11.50 0.95
N SER A 265 1.51 -10.22 1.33
CA SER A 265 1.76 -9.83 2.72
C SER A 265 0.54 -10.09 3.62
N TYR A 266 -0.65 -10.14 3.04
CA TYR A 266 -1.92 -10.17 3.76
C TYR A 266 -2.02 -9.04 4.80
N TYR A 267 -1.70 -7.81 4.38
CA TYR A 267 -1.99 -6.63 5.21
C TYR A 267 -3.46 -6.60 5.63
N LEU A 268 -4.35 -6.91 4.70
CA LEU A 268 -5.75 -7.21 4.98
C LEU A 268 -6.07 -8.59 4.43
N TYR A 269 -6.81 -9.38 5.18
CA TYR A 269 -7.52 -10.53 4.65
C TYR A 269 -8.98 -10.14 4.46
N PHE A 270 -9.52 -10.36 3.28
CA PHE A 270 -10.89 -10.00 2.97
C PHE A 270 -11.60 -11.13 2.24
N VAL A 271 -12.92 -11.12 2.34
CA VAL A 271 -13.85 -11.94 1.56
C VAL A 271 -14.81 -11.03 0.80
N THR A 272 -15.42 -11.55 -0.25
CA THR A 272 -16.56 -10.92 -0.91
C THR A 272 -17.84 -11.60 -0.44
N LEU A 273 -18.88 -10.83 -0.22
CA LEU A 273 -20.21 -11.36 0.12
C LEU A 273 -21.07 -11.41 -1.13
N ASP A 274 -21.90 -12.44 -1.24
CA ASP A 274 -22.90 -12.52 -2.31
C ASP A 274 -23.83 -11.29 -2.32
N LYS A 275 -24.37 -10.94 -3.48
CA LYS A 275 -25.24 -9.76 -3.66
C LYS A 275 -26.50 -9.80 -2.79
N SER A 276 -26.99 -11.00 -2.45
CA SER A 276 -28.13 -11.21 -1.55
C SER A 276 -27.82 -10.91 -0.08
N VAL A 277 -26.53 -10.82 0.29
CA VAL A 277 -26.09 -10.66 1.67
C VAL A 277 -25.86 -9.17 2.00
N ASP A 278 -26.65 -8.62 2.89
CA ASP A 278 -26.47 -7.26 3.40
C ASP A 278 -25.22 -7.16 4.28
N ARG A 279 -24.12 -6.63 3.71
CA ARG A 279 -22.85 -6.45 4.41
C ARG A 279 -22.99 -5.63 5.71
N LYS A 280 -23.87 -4.61 5.75
CA LYS A 280 -24.04 -3.79 6.95
C LYS A 280 -24.62 -4.61 8.09
N LYS A 281 -25.58 -5.50 7.79
CA LYS A 281 -26.12 -6.44 8.76
C LYS A 281 -25.07 -7.44 9.24
N VAL A 282 -24.25 -7.98 8.32
CA VAL A 282 -23.11 -8.86 8.69
C VAL A 282 -22.17 -8.16 9.66
N ILE A 283 -21.71 -6.95 9.35
CA ILE A 283 -20.82 -6.16 10.22
C ILE A 283 -21.47 -5.94 11.60
N SER A 284 -22.76 -5.56 11.62
CA SER A 284 -23.50 -5.35 12.87
C SER A 284 -23.58 -6.61 13.71
N MET A 285 -23.89 -7.76 13.10
CA MET A 285 -23.97 -9.04 13.81
C MET A 285 -22.60 -9.50 14.31
N MET A 286 -21.56 -9.43 13.47
CA MET A 286 -20.17 -9.77 13.87
C MET A 286 -19.73 -8.94 15.09
N THR A 287 -20.05 -7.65 15.10
CA THR A 287 -19.67 -6.76 16.20
C THR A 287 -20.53 -7.01 17.47
N ASN A 288 -21.85 -6.97 17.33
CA ASN A 288 -22.77 -6.90 18.49
C ASN A 288 -23.08 -8.27 19.10
N ILE A 289 -23.02 -9.36 18.32
CA ILE A 289 -23.33 -10.71 18.78
C ILE A 289 -22.05 -11.48 19.10
N PHE A 290 -21.04 -11.40 18.21
CA PHE A 290 -19.83 -12.20 18.30
C PHE A 290 -18.61 -11.43 18.85
N ASN A 291 -18.74 -10.12 19.08
CA ASN A 291 -17.65 -9.25 19.55
C ASN A 291 -16.41 -9.29 18.60
N ILE A 292 -16.66 -9.37 17.29
CA ILE A 292 -15.63 -9.42 16.26
C ILE A 292 -15.68 -8.12 15.44
N SER A 293 -14.59 -7.34 15.48
CA SER A 293 -14.46 -6.14 14.65
C SER A 293 -14.16 -6.51 13.20
N THR A 294 -15.01 -6.09 12.30
CA THR A 294 -14.83 -6.22 10.85
C THR A 294 -14.97 -4.87 10.16
N LYS A 295 -14.36 -4.71 8.99
CA LYS A 295 -14.41 -3.45 8.24
C LYS A 295 -14.40 -3.71 6.73
N ARG A 296 -14.76 -2.70 5.95
CA ARG A 296 -14.51 -2.67 4.50
C ARG A 296 -13.03 -2.39 4.21
N ILE A 297 -12.54 -2.71 3.01
CA ILE A 297 -11.18 -2.33 2.57
C ILE A 297 -11.08 -0.80 2.58
N TYR A 298 -11.69 -0.15 1.60
CA TYR A 298 -11.82 1.31 1.49
C TYR A 298 -13.20 1.66 0.90
N LYS A 299 -13.58 2.90 1.01
CA LYS A 299 -14.56 3.51 0.11
C LYS A 299 -13.79 3.93 -1.15
N PRO A 300 -14.33 3.76 -2.37
CA PRO A 300 -13.69 4.29 -3.57
C PRO A 300 -13.37 5.78 -3.41
N THR A 301 -12.13 6.17 -3.69
CA THR A 301 -11.66 7.56 -3.41
C THR A 301 -12.37 8.60 -4.26
N HIS A 302 -12.78 8.29 -5.49
CA HIS A 302 -13.58 9.19 -6.34
C HIS A 302 -14.95 9.52 -5.72
N MET A 303 -15.47 8.70 -4.83
CA MET A 303 -16.74 8.96 -4.11
C MET A 303 -16.57 9.88 -2.90
N GLU A 304 -15.35 10.23 -2.53
CA GLU A 304 -15.10 11.22 -1.47
C GLU A 304 -15.49 12.63 -1.96
N LYS A 305 -16.20 13.38 -1.12
CA LYS A 305 -16.77 14.69 -1.51
C LYS A 305 -15.73 15.63 -2.13
N ILE A 306 -14.50 15.63 -1.59
CA ILE A 306 -13.41 16.51 -2.03
C ILE A 306 -12.79 16.10 -3.38
N PHE A 307 -13.12 14.90 -3.90
CA PHE A 307 -12.57 14.36 -5.14
C PHE A 307 -13.62 14.09 -6.22
N ARG A 308 -14.90 14.38 -5.96
CA ARG A 308 -15.98 14.13 -6.93
C ARG A 308 -15.81 14.87 -8.25
N ASP A 309 -15.24 16.05 -8.20
CA ASP A 309 -15.08 16.91 -9.40
C ASP A 309 -13.89 16.49 -10.29
N ILE A 310 -13.08 15.53 -9.84
CA ILE A 310 -11.89 15.09 -10.60
C ILE A 310 -12.28 14.35 -11.90
N ASN A 311 -13.40 13.59 -11.89
CA ASN A 311 -13.88 12.81 -13.04
C ASN A 311 -15.27 13.24 -13.51
N SER A 312 -15.63 14.51 -13.38
CA SER A 312 -16.98 15.03 -13.62
C SER A 312 -17.54 14.82 -15.04
N ALA A 313 -16.76 14.27 -15.98
CA ALA A 313 -17.23 14.05 -17.35
C ALA A 313 -17.89 12.66 -17.58
N ASP A 314 -17.73 11.68 -16.69
CA ASP A 314 -18.29 10.35 -16.92
C ASP A 314 -18.53 9.57 -15.61
N ASP A 315 -19.68 9.82 -14.96
CA ASP A 315 -20.10 9.20 -13.69
C ASP A 315 -20.20 7.66 -13.73
N ASN A 316 -20.02 7.04 -14.90
CA ASN A 316 -20.25 5.61 -15.13
C ASN A 316 -18.96 4.76 -15.26
N THR A 317 -17.77 5.32 -15.13
CA THR A 317 -16.54 4.65 -15.56
C THR A 317 -15.89 3.74 -14.51
N LEU A 318 -16.25 3.81 -13.23
CA LEU A 318 -15.59 3.07 -12.12
C LEU A 318 -16.51 2.03 -11.47
N ARG A 319 -17.43 1.45 -12.25
CA ARG A 319 -18.47 0.53 -11.74
C ARG A 319 -17.91 -0.75 -11.13
N VAL A 320 -16.81 -1.28 -11.67
CA VAL A 320 -16.22 -2.51 -11.15
C VAL A 320 -15.61 -2.25 -9.77
N THR A 321 -14.88 -1.16 -9.62
CA THR A 321 -14.33 -0.72 -8.31
C THR A 321 -15.45 -0.54 -7.28
N GLU A 322 -16.53 0.14 -7.63
CA GLU A 322 -17.66 0.36 -6.73
C GLU A 322 -18.34 -0.96 -6.33
N ASP A 323 -18.65 -1.82 -7.31
CA ASP A 323 -19.30 -3.11 -7.07
C ASP A 323 -18.44 -4.00 -6.17
N ILE A 324 -17.17 -4.19 -6.48
CA ILE A 324 -16.25 -5.02 -5.69
C ILE A 324 -16.09 -4.48 -4.27
N LEU A 325 -15.74 -3.21 -4.11
CA LEU A 325 -15.53 -2.64 -2.77
C LEU A 325 -16.83 -2.57 -1.95
N SER A 326 -17.99 -2.54 -2.60
CA SER A 326 -19.28 -2.61 -1.91
C SER A 326 -19.52 -3.95 -1.22
N LYS A 327 -18.95 -5.04 -1.73
CA LYS A 327 -19.14 -6.42 -1.28
C LYS A 327 -18.04 -6.93 -0.36
N THR A 328 -16.89 -6.23 -0.31
CA THR A 328 -15.74 -6.69 0.49
C THR A 328 -15.96 -6.54 1.99
N LEU A 329 -15.51 -7.53 2.74
CA LEU A 329 -15.46 -7.55 4.20
C LEU A 329 -14.10 -8.04 4.67
N CYS A 330 -13.37 -7.20 5.41
CA CYS A 330 -12.09 -7.57 6.00
C CYS A 330 -12.29 -8.27 7.34
N LEU A 331 -11.62 -9.41 7.50
CA LEU A 331 -11.57 -10.18 8.74
C LEU A 331 -10.29 -9.87 9.52
N PRO A 332 -10.32 -10.04 10.85
CA PRO A 332 -9.13 -9.83 11.67
C PRO A 332 -7.96 -10.72 11.21
N ILE A 333 -6.81 -10.10 10.96
CA ILE A 333 -5.57 -10.79 10.63
C ILE A 333 -4.40 -10.05 11.27
N PHE A 334 -3.66 -10.74 12.15
CA PHE A 334 -2.44 -10.24 12.80
C PHE A 334 -1.59 -11.43 13.25
N TYR A 335 -0.28 -11.19 13.46
CA TYR A 335 0.68 -12.29 13.68
C TYR A 335 0.51 -13.06 15.01
N GLN A 336 -0.24 -12.50 15.98
CA GLN A 336 -0.52 -13.14 17.27
C GLN A 336 -1.87 -13.87 17.32
N ILE A 337 -2.71 -13.79 16.26
CA ILE A 337 -4.01 -14.43 16.25
C ILE A 337 -3.86 -15.96 16.30
N THR A 338 -4.60 -16.61 17.18
CA THR A 338 -4.56 -18.05 17.34
C THR A 338 -5.48 -18.76 16.35
N THR A 339 -5.19 -20.02 16.03
CA THR A 339 -6.06 -20.87 15.21
C THR A 339 -7.48 -20.98 15.79
N LYS A 340 -7.62 -21.03 17.11
CA LYS A 340 -8.94 -21.04 17.78
C LYS A 340 -9.74 -19.78 17.47
N GLN A 341 -9.09 -18.61 17.51
CA GLN A 341 -9.74 -17.33 17.15
C GLN A 341 -10.11 -17.27 15.66
N VAL A 342 -9.23 -17.73 14.77
CA VAL A 342 -9.52 -17.78 13.33
C VAL A 342 -10.72 -18.68 13.04
N ASN A 343 -10.80 -19.84 13.69
CA ASN A 343 -11.94 -20.74 13.58
C ASN A 343 -13.23 -20.07 14.07
N TYR A 344 -13.19 -19.46 15.27
CA TYR A 344 -14.34 -18.74 15.82
C TYR A 344 -14.83 -17.63 14.89
N ILE A 345 -13.91 -16.83 14.34
CA ILE A 345 -14.25 -15.75 13.37
C ILE A 345 -14.91 -16.34 12.13
N SER A 346 -14.38 -17.44 11.60
CA SER A 346 -14.93 -18.11 10.41
C SER A 346 -16.33 -18.63 10.65
N ASP A 347 -16.56 -19.34 11.76
CA ASP A 347 -17.87 -19.91 12.14
C ASP A 347 -18.90 -18.81 12.36
N SER A 348 -18.51 -17.72 13.04
CA SER A 348 -19.36 -16.56 13.26
C SER A 348 -19.77 -15.88 11.94
N LEU A 349 -18.83 -15.75 10.99
CA LEU A 349 -19.15 -15.19 9.67
C LEU A 349 -20.14 -16.07 8.89
N ILE A 350 -19.91 -17.37 8.85
CA ILE A 350 -20.80 -18.34 8.21
C ILE A 350 -22.21 -18.23 8.81
N GLU A 351 -22.33 -18.22 10.14
CA GLU A 351 -23.63 -18.08 10.83
C GLU A 351 -24.32 -16.74 10.46
N CYS A 352 -23.58 -15.64 10.38
CA CYS A 352 -24.14 -14.35 9.98
C CYS A 352 -24.70 -14.38 8.57
N VAL A 353 -23.93 -14.94 7.62
CA VAL A 353 -24.31 -15.02 6.20
C VAL A 353 -25.54 -15.93 6.04
N ASP A 354 -25.56 -17.09 6.65
CA ASP A 354 -26.69 -18.02 6.62
C ASP A 354 -27.99 -17.41 7.15
N LYS A 355 -27.91 -16.68 8.26
CA LYS A 355 -29.09 -16.02 8.86
C LYS A 355 -29.65 -14.88 7.99
N ILE A 356 -28.79 -14.22 7.20
CA ILE A 356 -29.21 -13.11 6.34
C ILE A 356 -29.74 -13.63 5.01
N SER A 357 -29.10 -14.67 4.42
CA SER A 357 -29.51 -15.24 3.13
C SER A 357 -30.86 -16.01 3.18
N LYS A 358 -31.26 -16.48 4.36
CA LYS A 358 -32.54 -17.22 4.56
C LYS A 358 -33.77 -16.30 4.70
N LYS A 359 -33.59 -15.01 4.65
CA LYS A 359 -34.64 -13.99 4.70
C LYS A 359 -34.83 -13.31 3.36
#